data_577ec30c9f7963736528e72fd11a8f73
#
_entry.id   577ec30c9f7963736528e72fd11a8f73
#
_cell.length_a   1.000
_cell.length_b   1.000
_cell.length_c   1.000
_cell.angle_alpha   90.00
_cell.angle_beta   90.00
_cell.angle_gamma   90.00
#
_symmetry.space_group_name_H-M   'P 1'
#
loop_
_entity.id
_entity.type
_entity.pdbx_description
1 polymer ?
#
loop_
_entity_poly.entity_id
_entity_poly.type
_entity_poly.pdbx_seq_one_letter_code
_entity_poly.pdbx_strand_id
1 'polypeptide(L)'
;LSGGQQQRVAIARALVNEPRVLLADEPTGALDSKTGEEILGLFKRLRDDGHTVILITHDAHVAAHADRTYVMRDGELYAQTDAEAA
;
A
#
# COMPACT_ATOMS: atom_id res chain seq x y z
N LEU A 1 -6.38 2.13 -20.94
CA LEU A 1 -5.61 2.72 -19.85
C LEU A 1 -4.48 1.79 -19.43
N SER A 2 -3.31 2.37 -19.05
CA SER A 2 -2.22 1.61 -18.46
C SER A 2 -2.61 1.11 -17.06
N GLY A 3 -1.86 0.12 -16.55
CA GLY A 3 -2.07 -0.39 -15.19
C GLY A 3 -1.95 0.72 -14.13
N GLY A 4 -0.97 1.61 -14.29
CA GLY A 4 -0.79 2.74 -13.37
C GLY A 4 -1.93 3.74 -13.44
N GLN A 5 -2.45 4.02 -14.65
CA GLN A 5 -3.60 4.90 -14.81
C GLN A 5 -4.86 4.28 -14.22
N GLN A 6 -5.07 2.98 -14.40
CA GLN A 6 -6.19 2.26 -13.79
C GLN A 6 -6.12 2.32 -12.27
N GLN A 7 -4.93 2.15 -11.70
CA GLN A 7 -4.73 2.22 -10.26
C GLN A 7 -5.01 3.63 -9.73
N ARG A 8 -4.54 4.66 -10.41
CA ARG A 8 -4.82 6.05 -10.02
C ARG A 8 -6.31 6.37 -10.07
N VAL A 9 -7.02 5.86 -11.08
CA VAL A 9 -8.48 6.03 -11.18
C VAL A 9 -9.17 5.33 -10.01
N ALA A 10 -8.73 4.11 -9.66
CA ALA A 10 -9.29 3.38 -8.53
C ALA A 10 -9.10 4.14 -7.22
N ILE A 11 -7.91 4.70 -7.00
CA ILE A 11 -7.60 5.52 -5.81
C ILE A 11 -8.48 6.77 -5.79
N ALA A 12 -8.61 7.47 -6.94
CA ALA A 12 -9.44 8.66 -7.02
C ALA A 12 -10.91 8.37 -6.70
N ARG A 13 -11.43 7.25 -7.20
CA ARG A 13 -12.80 6.83 -6.88
C ARG A 13 -12.98 6.54 -5.40
N ALA A 14 -12.01 5.88 -4.78
CA ALA A 14 -12.04 5.60 -3.35
C ALA A 14 -12.06 6.90 -2.54
N LEU A 15 -11.36 7.93 -3.00
CA LEU A 15 -11.25 9.22 -2.29
C LEU A 15 -12.49 10.10 -2.43
N VAL A 16 -13.39 9.82 -3.37
CA VAL A 16 -14.62 10.65 -3.58
C VAL A 16 -15.43 10.77 -2.30
N ASN A 17 -15.48 9.72 -1.48
CA ASN A 17 -16.22 9.71 -0.22
C ASN A 17 -15.39 10.16 0.98
N GLU A 18 -14.20 10.71 0.75
CA GLU A 18 -13.29 11.19 1.78
C GLU A 18 -13.05 10.17 2.91
N PRO A 19 -12.65 8.93 2.59
CA PRO A 19 -12.47 7.91 3.61
C PRO A 19 -11.28 8.22 4.52
N ARG A 20 -11.37 7.83 5.78
CA ARG A 20 -10.24 7.93 6.70
C ARG A 20 -9.25 6.78 6.51
N VAL A 21 -9.74 5.66 6.02
CA VAL A 21 -8.96 4.43 5.81
C VAL A 21 -9.06 4.01 4.36
N LEU A 22 -7.90 3.80 3.73
CA LEU A 22 -7.78 3.25 2.39
C LEU A 22 -7.14 1.86 2.49
N LEU A 23 -7.76 0.88 1.85
CA LEU A 23 -7.25 -0.48 1.79
C LEU A 23 -6.79 -0.77 0.37
N ALA A 24 -5.53 -1.15 0.20
CA ALA A 24 -4.97 -1.50 -1.09
C ALA A 24 -4.39 -2.91 -1.04
N ASP A 25 -4.94 -3.80 -1.87
CA ASP A 25 -4.54 -5.20 -1.94
C ASP A 25 -3.63 -5.39 -3.14
N GLU A 26 -2.36 -5.74 -2.88
CA GLU A 26 -1.32 -5.91 -3.89
C GLU A 26 -1.28 -4.74 -4.88
N PRO A 27 -1.13 -3.49 -4.40
CA PRO A 27 -1.39 -2.31 -5.24
C PRO A 27 -0.41 -2.13 -6.41
N THR A 28 0.74 -2.80 -6.39
CA THR A 28 1.75 -2.69 -7.43
C THR A 28 1.98 -3.99 -8.18
N GLY A 29 1.17 -5.02 -7.93
CA GLY A 29 1.42 -6.38 -8.43
C GLY A 29 1.48 -6.51 -9.96
N ALA A 30 0.72 -5.70 -10.69
CA ALA A 30 0.67 -5.73 -12.15
C ALA A 30 1.42 -4.56 -12.81
N LEU A 31 2.20 -3.80 -12.03
CA LEU A 31 2.85 -2.58 -12.51
C LEU A 31 4.36 -2.81 -12.68
N ASP A 32 4.95 -2.08 -13.65
CA ASP A 32 6.40 -2.00 -13.75
C ASP A 32 6.98 -1.25 -12.54
N SER A 33 8.30 -1.38 -12.32
CA SER A 33 8.94 -0.84 -11.12
C SER A 33 8.76 0.67 -10.97
N LYS A 34 8.90 1.41 -12.06
CA LYS A 34 8.77 2.88 -12.03
C LYS A 34 7.35 3.30 -11.67
N THR A 35 6.36 2.70 -12.31
CA THR A 35 4.95 3.01 -12.05
C THR A 35 4.55 2.57 -10.65
N GLY A 36 5.05 1.42 -10.20
CA GLY A 36 4.84 0.94 -8.83
C GLY A 36 5.36 1.93 -7.79
N GLU A 37 6.56 2.47 -8.00
CA GLU A 37 7.12 3.49 -7.09
C GLU A 37 6.28 4.76 -7.06
N GLU A 38 5.75 5.18 -8.20
CA GLU A 38 4.86 6.35 -8.26
C GLU A 38 3.59 6.13 -7.47
N ILE A 39 3.00 4.94 -7.54
CA ILE A 39 1.79 4.58 -6.77
C ILE A 39 2.10 4.55 -5.26
N LEU A 40 3.23 3.97 -4.87
CA LEU A 40 3.64 3.97 -3.45
C LEU A 40 3.89 5.39 -2.94
N GLY A 41 4.46 6.26 -3.77
CA GLY A 41 4.63 7.68 -3.44
C GLY A 41 3.29 8.37 -3.23
N LEU A 42 2.28 8.03 -4.03
CA LEU A 42 0.92 8.57 -3.86
C LEU A 42 0.33 8.15 -2.52
N PHE A 43 0.47 6.88 -2.11
CA PHE A 43 0.01 6.42 -0.80
C PHE A 43 0.70 7.15 0.34
N LYS A 44 2.00 7.44 0.22
CA LYS A 44 2.73 8.23 1.22
C LYS A 44 2.16 9.63 1.36
N ARG A 45 1.83 10.28 0.24
CA ARG A 45 1.21 11.61 0.27
C ARG A 45 -0.16 11.57 0.92
N LEU A 46 -0.96 10.54 0.65
CA LEU A 46 -2.27 10.38 1.29
C LEU A 46 -2.13 10.19 2.80
N ARG A 47 -1.13 9.40 3.24
CA ARG A 47 -0.83 9.26 4.65
C ARG A 47 -0.49 10.61 5.28
N ASP A 48 0.36 11.40 4.62
CA ASP A 48 0.77 12.71 5.12
C ASP A 48 -0.41 13.68 5.19
N ASP A 49 -1.42 13.49 4.34
CA ASP A 49 -2.66 14.27 4.34
C ASP A 49 -3.68 13.78 5.39
N GLY A 50 -3.31 12.81 6.20
CA GLY A 50 -4.14 12.35 7.32
C GLY A 50 -4.93 11.07 7.07
N HIS A 51 -4.76 10.43 5.91
CA HIS A 51 -5.40 9.14 5.65
C HIS A 51 -4.60 7.99 6.30
N THR A 52 -5.31 6.98 6.76
CA THR A 52 -4.69 5.71 7.12
C THR A 52 -4.70 4.82 5.90
N VAL A 53 -3.54 4.34 5.49
CA VAL A 53 -3.40 3.47 4.33
C VAL A 53 -2.97 2.09 4.80
N ILE A 54 -3.75 1.08 4.43
CA ILE A 54 -3.44 -0.33 4.72
C ILE A 54 -3.07 -1.01 3.42
N LEU A 55 -1.83 -1.50 3.34
CA LEU A 55 -1.33 -2.22 2.17
C LEU A 55 -1.30 -3.71 2.48
N ILE A 56 -1.91 -4.51 1.62
CA ILE A 56 -1.82 -5.97 1.71
C ILE A 56 -0.88 -6.43 0.61
N THR A 57 0.22 -7.08 0.98
CA THR A 57 1.24 -7.47 0.01
C THR A 57 2.11 -8.61 0.54
N HIS A 58 2.65 -9.44 -0.35
CA HIS A 58 3.77 -10.34 -0.04
C HIS A 58 5.11 -9.79 -0.56
N ASP A 59 5.13 -8.60 -1.13
CA ASP A 59 6.35 -7.97 -1.64
C ASP A 59 7.03 -7.20 -0.51
N ALA A 60 8.22 -7.64 -0.10
CA ALA A 60 8.98 -6.99 0.97
C ALA A 60 9.34 -5.54 0.63
N HIS A 61 9.57 -5.23 -0.65
CA HIS A 61 9.86 -3.87 -1.09
C HIS A 61 8.66 -2.93 -0.85
N VAL A 62 7.46 -3.41 -1.14
CA VAL A 62 6.23 -2.65 -0.87
C VAL A 62 6.04 -2.47 0.64
N ALA A 63 6.21 -3.54 1.41
CA ALA A 63 6.07 -3.50 2.87
C ALA A 63 7.05 -2.51 3.52
N ALA A 64 8.24 -2.36 2.96
CA ALA A 64 9.25 -1.44 3.47
C ALA A 64 8.83 0.04 3.40
N HIS A 65 7.82 0.38 2.59
CA HIS A 65 7.29 1.74 2.52
C HIS A 65 6.31 2.07 3.65
N ALA A 66 5.88 1.07 4.42
CA ALA A 66 4.91 1.27 5.49
C ALA A 66 5.60 1.75 6.77
N ASP A 67 4.85 2.45 7.60
CA ASP A 67 5.34 2.87 8.92
C ASP A 67 5.39 1.70 9.90
N ARG A 68 4.46 0.75 9.74
CA ARG A 68 4.38 -0.48 10.54
C ARG A 68 4.03 -1.64 9.65
N THR A 69 4.57 -2.81 9.98
CA THR A 69 4.29 -4.03 9.23
C THR A 69 3.81 -5.12 10.18
N TYR A 70 2.77 -5.82 9.76
CA TYR A 70 2.24 -6.99 10.45
C TYR A 70 2.30 -8.17 9.51
N VAL A 71 2.62 -9.33 10.07
CA VAL A 71 2.69 -10.59 9.31
C VAL A 71 1.57 -11.50 9.75
N MET A 72 0.84 -12.06 8.79
CA MET A 72 -0.21 -13.04 9.04
C MET A 72 0.39 -14.45 8.92
N ARG A 73 0.24 -15.26 9.98
CA ARG A 73 0.68 -16.66 10.01
C ARG A 73 -0.34 -17.48 10.76
N ASP A 74 -0.78 -18.57 10.14
CA ASP A 74 -1.71 -19.53 10.76
C ASP A 74 -2.95 -18.85 11.35
N GLY A 75 -3.46 -17.84 10.65
CA GLY A 75 -4.63 -17.10 11.08
C GLY A 75 -4.39 -16.06 12.16
N GLU A 76 -3.14 -15.85 12.57
CA GLU A 76 -2.78 -14.87 13.60
C GLU A 76 -1.95 -13.74 13.02
N LEU A 77 -2.10 -12.55 13.60
CA LEU A 77 -1.42 -11.34 13.17
C LEU A 77 -0.30 -11.00 14.16
N TYR A 78 0.92 -10.84 13.64
CA TYR A 78 2.11 -10.52 14.43
C TYR A 78 2.72 -9.22 13.95
N ALA A 79 3.13 -8.35 14.87
CA ALA A 79 3.91 -7.17 14.52
C ALA A 79 5.30 -7.62 14.07
N GLN A 80 5.75 -7.13 12.91
CA GLN A 80 7.09 -7.42 12.41
C GLN A 80 8.12 -6.58 13.16
N THR A 81 9.17 -7.25 13.65
CA THR A 81 10.29 -6.56 14.30
C THR A 81 11.36 -6.23 13.28
N ASP A 82 12.32 -5.36 13.65
CA ASP A 82 13.45 -5.03 12.79
C ASP A 82 14.27 -6.28 12.44
N ALA A 83 14.39 -7.23 13.36
CA ALA A 83 15.10 -8.48 13.12
C ALA A 83 14.39 -9.34 12.05
N GLU A 84 13.08 -9.34 12.01
CA GLU A 84 12.28 -10.06 11.00
C GLU A 84 12.32 -9.33 9.67
N ALA A 85 12.40 -8.00 9.69
CA ALA A 85 12.47 -7.19 8.47
C ALA A 85 13.82 -7.32 7.76
N ALA A 86 14.86 -7.62 8.50
CA ALA A 86 16.19 -7.87 7.94
C ALA A 86 16.25 -9.23 7.26
#